data_1d29a70130ae10b9fafb9f3eb37ac746
#
_entry.id   1d29a70130ae10b9fafb9f3eb37ac746
#
_cell.length_a   1.000
_cell.length_b   1.000
_cell.length_c   1.000
_cell.angle_alpha   90.00
_cell.angle_beta   90.00
_cell.angle_gamma   90.00
#
_symmetry.space_group_name_H-M   'P 1'
#
loop_
_entity.id
_entity.type
_entity.pdbx_description
1 polymer ?
#
loop_
_entity_poly.entity_id
_entity_poly.type
_entity_poly.pdbx_seq_one_letter_code
_entity_poly.pdbx_strand_id
1 'polypeptide(L)'
;MGTLLEWLSEGDLTTDGRANEVAELVASSPQLFPDLIAALSFSEPAVRGHAADALEKIARNHPEWVLDYLPALRRAAIADPVAMVRWHLAMVFGHLAGFGETQGPSCQTLERLLHDRSATVRSWALTSLCIIGRLSPNRSPLITRQISALTRDPSAAVRKRARRALETLTNSGLPFPKGWAKGKKVLSEV
;
A
#
# COMPACT_ATOMS: atom_id res chain seq x y z
N MET A 1 14.48 10.85 17.52
CA MET A 1 14.26 9.39 17.62
C MET A 1 13.38 9.01 18.80
N GLY A 2 13.60 9.49 20.04
CA GLY A 2 12.80 9.09 21.22
C GLY A 2 11.29 9.21 20.98
N THR A 3 10.79 10.41 20.74
CA THR A 3 9.34 10.67 20.59
C THR A 3 8.66 9.86 19.47
N LEU A 4 9.32 9.67 18.32
CA LEU A 4 8.75 8.90 17.20
C LEU A 4 8.58 7.42 17.57
N LEU A 5 9.60 6.79 18.14
CA LEU A 5 9.53 5.38 18.57
C LEU A 5 8.56 5.19 19.74
N GLU A 6 8.51 6.12 20.69
CA GLU A 6 7.54 6.08 21.80
C GLU A 6 6.11 6.06 21.24
N TRP A 7 5.77 6.95 20.32
CA TRP A 7 4.44 7.00 19.72
C TRP A 7 4.11 5.77 18.88
N LEU A 8 5.10 5.23 18.14
CA LEU A 8 4.90 3.99 17.39
C LEU A 8 4.73 2.76 18.28
N SER A 9 5.20 2.80 19.53
CA SER A 9 5.08 1.72 20.51
C SER A 9 3.73 1.74 21.24
N GLU A 10 2.93 2.79 21.14
CA GLU A 10 1.65 2.88 21.79
C GLU A 10 0.59 2.03 21.07
N GLY A 11 -0.13 1.20 21.82
CA GLY A 11 -1.16 0.30 21.29
C GLY A 11 -0.61 -1.04 20.80
N ASP A 12 -1.43 -1.74 20.03
CA ASP A 12 -1.13 -3.07 19.48
C ASP A 12 -1.55 -3.16 18.01
N LEU A 13 -1.41 -4.36 17.41
CA LEU A 13 -1.76 -4.59 16.01
C LEU A 13 -3.28 -4.61 15.73
N THR A 14 -4.15 -4.40 16.72
CA THR A 14 -5.61 -4.28 16.56
C THR A 14 -6.06 -2.84 16.38
N THR A 15 -5.17 -1.89 16.65
CA THR A 15 -5.38 -0.44 16.52
C THR A 15 -4.35 0.17 15.60
N ASP A 16 -4.56 1.41 15.19
CA ASP A 16 -3.57 2.22 14.45
C ASP A 16 -2.62 2.96 15.41
N GLY A 17 -2.77 2.76 16.72
CA GLY A 17 -1.99 3.45 17.74
C GLY A 17 -2.00 4.96 17.50
N ARG A 18 -0.81 5.56 17.44
CA ARG A 18 -0.63 6.99 17.09
C ARG A 18 -0.04 7.20 15.69
N ALA A 19 -0.34 6.29 14.75
CA ALA A 19 0.19 6.40 13.39
C ALA A 19 -0.26 7.69 12.66
N ASN A 20 -1.42 8.26 13.02
CA ASN A 20 -1.87 9.55 12.48
C ASN A 20 -0.95 10.69 12.93
N GLU A 21 -0.71 10.79 14.24
CA GLU A 21 0.14 11.82 14.82
C GLU A 21 1.59 11.68 14.38
N VAL A 22 2.07 10.43 14.21
CA VAL A 22 3.40 10.17 13.64
C VAL A 22 3.47 10.66 12.20
N ALA A 23 2.44 10.41 11.39
CA ALA A 23 2.41 10.89 10.02
C ALA A 23 2.41 12.43 9.94
N GLU A 24 1.65 13.09 10.80
CA GLU A 24 1.61 14.56 10.90
C GLU A 24 2.96 15.14 11.38
N LEU A 25 3.58 14.52 12.39
CA LEU A 25 4.89 14.91 12.91
C LEU A 25 5.95 14.82 11.80
N VAL A 26 6.00 13.70 11.08
CA VAL A 26 6.98 13.51 10.01
C VAL A 26 6.69 14.43 8.82
N ALA A 27 5.42 14.65 8.47
CA ALA A 27 5.05 15.58 7.40
C ALA A 27 5.49 17.05 7.71
N SER A 28 5.41 17.45 8.98
CA SER A 28 5.89 18.77 9.43
C SER A 28 7.39 18.83 9.70
N SER A 29 8.07 17.70 9.81
CA SER A 29 9.50 17.57 10.09
C SER A 29 10.14 16.50 9.19
N PRO A 30 10.31 16.76 7.86
CA PRO A 30 10.73 15.76 6.87
C PRO A 30 12.07 15.06 7.18
N GLN A 31 12.93 15.68 7.98
CA GLN A 31 14.18 15.08 8.46
C GLN A 31 13.97 13.81 9.31
N LEU A 32 12.76 13.57 9.82
CA LEU A 32 12.39 12.36 10.55
C LEU A 32 11.96 11.19 9.63
N PHE A 33 11.81 11.44 8.34
CA PHE A 33 11.36 10.40 7.41
C PHE A 33 12.30 9.18 7.35
N PRO A 34 13.64 9.33 7.34
CA PRO A 34 14.55 8.18 7.44
C PRO A 34 14.38 7.36 8.72
N ASP A 35 14.05 8.01 9.86
CA ASP A 35 13.79 7.32 11.12
C ASP A 35 12.49 6.51 11.06
N LEU A 36 11.45 7.03 10.42
CA LEU A 36 10.21 6.29 10.17
C LEU A 36 10.48 5.05 9.28
N ILE A 37 11.28 5.18 8.25
CA ILE A 37 11.69 4.03 7.40
C ILE A 37 12.48 3.00 8.22
N ALA A 38 13.40 3.43 9.08
CA ALA A 38 14.17 2.55 9.96
C ALA A 38 13.26 1.77 10.93
N ALA A 39 12.17 2.37 11.40
CA ALA A 39 11.20 1.75 12.30
C ALA A 39 10.50 0.52 11.65
N LEU A 40 10.46 0.41 10.33
CA LEU A 40 9.96 -0.80 9.63
C LEU A 40 10.82 -2.05 9.87
N SER A 41 12.03 -1.89 10.42
CA SER A 41 12.93 -3.00 10.77
C SER A 41 13.06 -3.22 12.28
N PHE A 42 12.19 -2.57 13.07
CA PHE A 42 12.25 -2.67 14.53
C PHE A 42 11.84 -4.08 15.01
N SER A 43 12.27 -4.48 16.20
CA SER A 43 12.00 -5.82 16.75
C SER A 43 10.50 -6.02 17.04
N GLU A 44 9.84 -5.00 17.62
CA GLU A 44 8.45 -5.05 18.04
C GLU A 44 7.49 -5.02 16.82
N PRO A 45 6.60 -6.02 16.71
CA PRO A 45 5.62 -6.09 15.62
C PRO A 45 4.69 -4.88 15.51
N ALA A 46 4.26 -4.32 16.66
CA ALA A 46 3.37 -3.16 16.69
C ALA A 46 4.07 -1.92 16.12
N VAL A 47 5.33 -1.66 16.51
CA VAL A 47 6.12 -0.55 15.97
C VAL A 47 6.21 -0.62 14.44
N ARG A 48 6.51 -1.81 13.87
CA ARG A 48 6.57 -1.98 12.42
C ARG A 48 5.22 -1.76 11.75
N GLY A 49 4.14 -2.27 12.37
CA GLY A 49 2.78 -2.10 11.86
C GLY A 49 2.35 -0.63 11.81
N HIS A 50 2.54 0.10 12.91
CA HIS A 50 2.22 1.52 13.02
C HIS A 50 3.13 2.39 12.13
N ALA A 51 4.40 2.03 11.99
CA ALA A 51 5.31 2.70 11.05
C ALA A 51 4.85 2.54 9.59
N ALA A 52 4.40 1.35 9.20
CA ALA A 52 3.87 1.11 7.87
C ALA A 52 2.57 1.88 7.60
N ASP A 53 1.69 2.02 8.61
CA ASP A 53 0.47 2.81 8.53
C ASP A 53 0.80 4.31 8.40
N ALA A 54 1.69 4.85 9.25
CA ALA A 54 2.14 6.24 9.14
C ALA A 54 2.78 6.53 7.77
N LEU A 55 3.61 5.62 7.28
CA LEU A 55 4.22 5.72 5.95
C LEU A 55 3.18 5.74 4.83
N GLU A 56 2.13 4.92 4.92
CA GLU A 56 1.03 4.93 3.94
C GLU A 56 0.33 6.30 3.90
N LYS A 57 0.08 6.89 5.07
CA LYS A 57 -0.56 8.21 5.19
C LYS A 57 0.32 9.33 4.59
N ILE A 58 1.64 9.27 4.82
CA ILE A 58 2.61 10.21 4.21
C ILE A 58 2.63 10.03 2.69
N ALA A 59 2.70 8.80 2.20
CA ALA A 59 2.77 8.51 0.77
C ALA A 59 1.54 8.97 -0.02
N ARG A 60 0.40 9.21 0.62
CA ARG A 60 -0.77 9.84 -0.04
C ARG A 60 -0.48 11.26 -0.53
N ASN A 61 0.30 12.01 0.23
CA ASN A 61 0.56 13.42 -0.01
C ASN A 61 1.96 13.69 -0.56
N HIS A 62 2.94 12.86 -0.18
CA HIS A 62 4.36 12.95 -0.49
C HIS A 62 4.89 11.62 -1.04
N PRO A 63 4.31 11.10 -2.13
CA PRO A 63 4.75 9.81 -2.69
C PRO A 63 6.21 9.85 -3.18
N GLU A 64 6.72 11.02 -3.56
CA GLU A 64 8.10 11.23 -4.00
C GLU A 64 9.12 10.89 -2.91
N TRP A 65 8.79 11.05 -1.62
CA TRP A 65 9.71 10.73 -0.52
C TRP A 65 10.01 9.24 -0.40
N VAL A 66 9.14 8.42 -0.98
CA VAL A 66 9.21 6.95 -0.89
C VAL A 66 10.08 6.34 -1.97
N LEU A 67 10.37 7.07 -3.05
CA LEU A 67 11.00 6.54 -4.26
C LEU A 67 12.35 5.88 -3.98
N ASP A 68 13.24 6.54 -3.25
CA ASP A 68 14.57 6.04 -2.92
C ASP A 68 14.55 4.79 -2.03
N TYR A 69 13.45 4.59 -1.29
CA TYR A 69 13.27 3.46 -0.37
C TYR A 69 12.53 2.29 -0.99
N LEU A 70 12.04 2.41 -2.23
CA LEU A 70 11.23 1.39 -2.89
C LEU A 70 11.83 -0.03 -2.82
N PRO A 71 13.15 -0.26 -3.05
CA PRO A 71 13.72 -1.60 -2.94
C PRO A 71 13.60 -2.20 -1.52
N ALA A 72 13.78 -1.39 -0.48
CA ALA A 72 13.65 -1.82 0.92
C ALA A 72 12.18 -2.14 1.26
N LEU A 73 11.25 -1.28 0.86
CA LEU A 73 9.82 -1.47 1.10
C LEU A 73 9.28 -2.71 0.40
N ARG A 74 9.74 -3.01 -0.82
CA ARG A 74 9.39 -4.25 -1.53
C ARG A 74 9.84 -5.49 -0.79
N ARG A 75 11.05 -5.49 -0.22
CA ARG A 75 11.54 -6.60 0.62
C ARG A 75 10.69 -6.76 1.87
N ALA A 76 10.41 -5.67 2.59
CA ALA A 76 9.57 -5.68 3.78
C ALA A 76 8.15 -6.19 3.47
N ALA A 77 7.52 -5.72 2.40
CA ALA A 77 6.18 -6.15 1.99
C ALA A 77 6.07 -7.66 1.74
N ILE A 78 7.15 -8.33 1.34
CA ILE A 78 7.15 -9.76 1.07
C ILE A 78 7.56 -10.57 2.30
N ALA A 79 8.54 -10.07 3.08
CA ALA A 79 9.20 -10.85 4.13
C ALA A 79 8.64 -10.63 5.53
N ASP A 80 8.00 -9.49 5.82
CA ASP A 80 7.55 -9.19 7.18
C ASP A 80 6.42 -10.16 7.61
N PRO A 81 6.53 -10.78 8.80
CA PRO A 81 5.50 -11.67 9.32
C PRO A 81 4.19 -10.95 9.68
N VAL A 82 4.23 -9.63 9.92
CA VAL A 82 3.07 -8.82 10.34
C VAL A 82 2.21 -8.45 9.13
N ALA A 83 0.97 -8.90 9.11
CA ALA A 83 0.05 -8.58 8.02
C ALA A 83 -0.18 -7.07 7.86
N MET A 84 -0.20 -6.33 8.99
CA MET A 84 -0.38 -4.88 9.01
C MET A 84 0.70 -4.16 8.19
N VAL A 85 1.96 -4.55 8.32
CA VAL A 85 3.05 -4.03 7.48
C VAL A 85 2.79 -4.31 6.00
N ARG A 86 2.46 -5.57 5.66
CA ARG A 86 2.31 -5.98 4.27
C ARG A 86 1.16 -5.28 3.54
N TRP A 87 -0.01 -5.11 4.21
CA TRP A 87 -1.12 -4.44 3.52
C TRP A 87 -0.92 -2.92 3.38
N HIS A 88 -0.29 -2.24 4.38
CA HIS A 88 0.00 -0.82 4.23
C HIS A 88 1.04 -0.57 3.14
N LEU A 89 2.08 -1.40 3.06
CA LEU A 89 3.05 -1.31 1.96
C LEU A 89 2.40 -1.62 0.60
N ALA A 90 1.45 -2.56 0.53
CA ALA A 90 0.68 -2.76 -0.69
C ALA A 90 -0.09 -1.50 -1.11
N MET A 91 -0.65 -0.73 -0.15
CA MET A 91 -1.31 0.56 -0.43
C MET A 91 -0.30 1.62 -0.90
N VAL A 92 0.88 1.70 -0.27
CA VAL A 92 1.96 2.60 -0.70
C VAL A 92 2.28 2.40 -2.18
N PHE A 93 2.44 1.16 -2.64
CA PHE A 93 2.70 0.88 -4.07
C PHE A 93 1.58 1.37 -5.00
N GLY A 94 0.34 1.37 -4.52
CA GLY A 94 -0.78 1.98 -5.25
C GLY A 94 -0.66 3.51 -5.34
N HIS A 95 -0.15 4.18 -4.30
CA HIS A 95 0.08 5.62 -4.32
C HIS A 95 1.21 6.03 -5.26
N LEU A 96 2.16 5.12 -5.54
CA LEU A 96 3.24 5.33 -6.49
C LEU A 96 2.85 5.08 -7.95
N ALA A 97 1.61 4.69 -8.24
CA ALA A 97 1.17 4.32 -9.59
C ALA A 97 1.34 5.43 -10.64
N GLY A 98 1.34 6.71 -10.23
CA GLY A 98 1.61 7.85 -11.10
C GLY A 98 3.09 8.03 -11.51
N PHE A 99 4.02 7.26 -10.93
CA PHE A 99 5.44 7.26 -11.32
C PHE A 99 5.72 6.03 -12.17
N GLY A 100 5.84 6.22 -13.50
CA GLY A 100 5.94 5.13 -14.47
C GLY A 100 7.03 4.12 -14.18
N GLU A 101 8.19 4.57 -13.72
CA GLU A 101 9.36 3.76 -13.36
C GLU A 101 9.11 2.82 -12.18
N THR A 102 8.19 3.18 -11.27
CA THR A 102 7.87 2.36 -10.10
C THR A 102 6.87 1.24 -10.41
N GLN A 103 6.10 1.36 -11.49
CA GLN A 103 4.98 0.45 -11.78
C GLN A 103 5.44 -0.99 -11.97
N GLY A 104 6.53 -1.22 -12.71
CA GLY A 104 7.06 -2.57 -12.93
C GLY A 104 7.47 -3.27 -11.64
N PRO A 105 8.38 -2.68 -10.86
CA PRO A 105 8.76 -3.20 -9.54
C PRO A 105 7.59 -3.38 -8.58
N SER A 106 6.65 -2.42 -8.53
CA SER A 106 5.46 -2.49 -7.68
C SER A 106 4.55 -3.65 -8.09
N CYS A 107 4.25 -3.82 -9.39
CA CYS A 107 3.46 -4.94 -9.88
C CYS A 107 4.04 -6.29 -9.46
N GLN A 108 5.34 -6.52 -9.65
CA GLN A 108 6.01 -7.77 -9.24
C GLN A 108 5.81 -8.09 -7.75
N THR A 109 5.84 -7.07 -6.90
CA THR A 109 5.61 -7.25 -5.46
C THR A 109 4.14 -7.52 -5.16
N LEU A 110 3.25 -6.73 -5.74
CA LEU A 110 1.80 -6.88 -5.56
C LEU A 110 1.28 -8.23 -6.07
N GLU A 111 1.82 -8.74 -7.18
CA GLU A 111 1.51 -10.08 -7.71
C GLU A 111 1.77 -11.18 -6.67
N ARG A 112 2.90 -11.11 -5.96
CA ARG A 112 3.19 -12.04 -4.86
C ARG A 112 2.18 -11.89 -3.72
N LEU A 113 1.81 -10.66 -3.38
CA LEU A 113 0.85 -10.36 -2.32
C LEU A 113 -0.60 -10.77 -2.67
N LEU A 114 -0.94 -11.01 -3.94
CA LEU A 114 -2.22 -11.63 -4.30
C LEU A 114 -2.39 -13.05 -3.75
N HIS A 115 -1.29 -13.70 -3.37
CA HIS A 115 -1.27 -15.04 -2.78
C HIS A 115 -0.98 -15.03 -1.27
N ASP A 116 -1.03 -13.85 -0.63
CA ASP A 116 -0.80 -13.72 0.82
C ASP A 116 -1.85 -14.51 1.63
N ARG A 117 -1.43 -15.05 2.77
CA ARG A 117 -2.35 -15.73 3.71
C ARG A 117 -3.45 -14.82 4.26
N SER A 118 -3.19 -13.51 4.39
CA SER A 118 -4.14 -12.52 4.86
C SER A 118 -5.07 -12.04 3.74
N ALA A 119 -6.37 -12.16 3.91
CA ALA A 119 -7.37 -11.63 2.99
C ALA A 119 -7.27 -10.10 2.84
N THR A 120 -6.87 -9.39 3.91
CA THR A 120 -6.66 -7.94 3.88
C THR A 120 -5.49 -7.58 2.97
N VAL A 121 -4.37 -8.30 3.07
CA VAL A 121 -3.21 -8.09 2.19
C VAL A 121 -3.59 -8.34 0.73
N ARG A 122 -4.25 -9.48 0.43
CA ARG A 122 -4.73 -9.78 -0.94
C ARG A 122 -5.66 -8.70 -1.47
N SER A 123 -6.56 -8.20 -0.60
CA SER A 123 -7.51 -7.13 -0.96
C SER A 123 -6.81 -5.82 -1.34
N TRP A 124 -5.79 -5.42 -0.59
CA TRP A 124 -5.06 -4.19 -0.90
C TRP A 124 -4.10 -4.37 -2.08
N ALA A 125 -3.48 -5.53 -2.21
CA ALA A 125 -2.66 -5.85 -3.38
C ALA A 125 -3.46 -5.75 -4.70
N LEU A 126 -4.64 -6.36 -4.75
CA LEU A 126 -5.49 -6.26 -5.94
C LEU A 126 -6.02 -4.84 -6.19
N THR A 127 -6.28 -4.07 -5.12
CA THR A 127 -6.69 -2.66 -5.25
C THR A 127 -5.58 -1.83 -5.89
N SER A 128 -4.35 -1.97 -5.42
CA SER A 128 -3.19 -1.24 -5.92
C SER A 128 -2.84 -1.65 -7.36
N LEU A 129 -2.97 -2.94 -7.70
CA LEU A 129 -2.86 -3.39 -9.09
C LEU A 129 -3.94 -2.78 -9.97
N CYS A 130 -5.19 -2.68 -9.50
CA CYS A 130 -6.26 -2.02 -10.24
C CYS A 130 -5.94 -0.55 -10.52
N ILE A 131 -5.38 0.18 -9.55
CA ILE A 131 -4.96 1.57 -9.75
C ILE A 131 -3.86 1.64 -10.82
N ILE A 132 -2.81 0.80 -10.72
CA ILE A 132 -1.73 0.75 -11.71
C ILE A 132 -2.29 0.40 -13.10
N GLY A 133 -3.20 -0.57 -13.19
CA GLY A 133 -3.78 -0.99 -14.46
C GLY A 133 -4.60 0.10 -15.16
N ARG A 134 -5.26 0.97 -14.38
CA ARG A 134 -5.98 2.15 -14.92
C ARG A 134 -5.03 3.19 -15.49
N LEU A 135 -3.88 3.41 -14.83
CA LEU A 135 -2.88 4.40 -15.25
C LEU A 135 -1.89 3.84 -16.29
N SER A 136 -1.89 2.54 -16.52
CA SER A 136 -0.98 1.84 -17.43
C SER A 136 -1.73 0.92 -18.39
N PRO A 137 -2.25 1.42 -19.51
CA PRO A 137 -3.01 0.60 -20.47
C PRO A 137 -2.24 -0.64 -20.97
N ASN A 138 -0.93 -0.56 -21.11
CA ASN A 138 -0.07 -1.67 -21.53
C ASN A 138 0.03 -2.79 -20.48
N ARG A 139 -0.21 -2.51 -19.21
CA ARG A 139 -0.21 -3.49 -18.11
C ARG A 139 -1.59 -4.03 -17.80
N SER A 140 -2.63 -3.29 -18.17
CA SER A 140 -4.02 -3.59 -17.84
C SER A 140 -4.46 -5.01 -18.22
N PRO A 141 -4.13 -5.58 -19.40
CA PRO A 141 -4.55 -6.94 -19.74
C PRO A 141 -4.00 -8.01 -18.81
N LEU A 142 -2.73 -7.92 -18.41
CA LEU A 142 -2.10 -8.85 -17.47
C LEU A 142 -2.72 -8.72 -16.09
N ILE A 143 -2.86 -7.49 -15.60
CA ILE A 143 -3.47 -7.20 -14.28
C ILE A 143 -4.92 -7.70 -14.25
N THR A 144 -5.71 -7.48 -15.29
CA THR A 144 -7.09 -7.97 -15.40
C THR A 144 -7.14 -9.49 -15.27
N ARG A 145 -6.24 -10.21 -15.94
CA ARG A 145 -6.16 -11.67 -15.84
C ARG A 145 -5.83 -12.13 -14.41
N GLN A 146 -4.90 -11.48 -13.75
CA GLN A 146 -4.49 -11.78 -12.37
C GLN A 146 -5.64 -11.53 -11.38
N ILE A 147 -6.31 -10.39 -11.48
CA ILE A 147 -7.46 -10.06 -10.63
C ILE A 147 -8.64 -10.99 -10.89
N SER A 148 -8.86 -11.45 -12.13
CA SER A 148 -9.91 -12.39 -12.47
C SER A 148 -9.81 -13.71 -11.70
N ALA A 149 -8.60 -14.19 -11.41
CA ALA A 149 -8.41 -15.39 -10.60
C ALA A 149 -8.97 -15.22 -9.18
N LEU A 150 -8.92 -14.01 -8.62
CA LEU A 150 -9.40 -13.71 -7.27
C LEU A 150 -10.95 -13.61 -7.16
N THR A 151 -11.67 -13.69 -8.25
CA THR A 151 -13.15 -13.85 -8.21
C THR A 151 -13.58 -15.17 -7.60
N ARG A 152 -12.63 -16.11 -7.45
CA ARG A 152 -12.80 -17.42 -6.79
C ARG A 152 -12.05 -17.53 -5.46
N ASP A 153 -11.54 -16.42 -4.91
CA ASP A 153 -10.82 -16.39 -3.63
C ASP A 153 -11.70 -17.00 -2.51
N PRO A 154 -11.13 -17.73 -1.54
CA PRO A 154 -11.89 -18.24 -0.40
C PRO A 154 -12.58 -17.13 0.41
N SER A 155 -12.01 -15.93 0.50
CA SER A 155 -12.61 -14.78 1.19
C SER A 155 -13.70 -14.10 0.34
N ALA A 156 -14.90 -13.99 0.88
CA ALA A 156 -16.00 -13.27 0.23
C ALA A 156 -15.67 -11.78 0.00
N ALA A 157 -14.92 -11.17 0.92
CA ALA A 157 -14.48 -9.78 0.81
C ALA A 157 -13.51 -9.59 -0.38
N VAL A 158 -12.56 -10.50 -0.56
CA VAL A 158 -11.63 -10.49 -1.70
C VAL A 158 -12.40 -10.71 -3.01
N ARG A 159 -13.30 -11.69 -3.07
CA ARG A 159 -14.14 -11.94 -4.27
C ARG A 159 -14.94 -10.70 -4.68
N LYS A 160 -15.59 -10.04 -3.71
CA LYS A 160 -16.39 -8.83 -3.96
C LYS A 160 -15.48 -7.70 -4.50
N ARG A 161 -14.30 -7.52 -3.88
CA ARG A 161 -13.33 -6.50 -4.29
C ARG A 161 -12.77 -6.80 -5.68
N ALA A 162 -12.49 -8.07 -6.01
CA ALA A 162 -11.99 -8.47 -7.32
C ALA A 162 -13.01 -8.16 -8.44
N ARG A 163 -14.30 -8.48 -8.25
CA ARG A 163 -15.35 -8.10 -9.21
C ARG A 163 -15.40 -6.61 -9.44
N ARG A 164 -15.36 -5.82 -8.36
CA ARG A 164 -15.38 -4.36 -8.46
C ARG A 164 -14.15 -3.80 -9.17
N ALA A 165 -12.98 -4.41 -8.95
CA ALA A 165 -11.75 -4.03 -9.66
C ALA A 165 -11.85 -4.32 -11.16
N LEU A 166 -12.40 -5.46 -11.55
CA LEU A 166 -12.63 -5.78 -12.96
C LEU A 166 -13.58 -4.78 -13.63
N GLU A 167 -14.70 -4.45 -12.99
CA GLU A 167 -15.61 -3.40 -13.48
C GLU A 167 -14.88 -2.07 -13.68
N THR A 168 -14.03 -1.69 -12.71
CA THR A 168 -13.24 -0.45 -12.76
C THR A 168 -12.20 -0.47 -13.89
N LEU A 169 -11.58 -1.62 -14.17
CA LEU A 169 -10.59 -1.77 -15.24
C LEU A 169 -11.22 -1.79 -16.64
N THR A 170 -12.38 -2.42 -16.78
CA THR A 170 -13.07 -2.55 -18.07
C THR A 170 -13.86 -1.31 -18.47
N ASN A 171 -14.23 -0.47 -17.52
CA ASN A 171 -14.95 0.77 -17.79
C ASN A 171 -14.15 1.98 -17.28
N SER A 172 -13.41 2.61 -18.18
CA SER A 172 -12.59 3.78 -17.88
C SER A 172 -13.39 5.02 -17.41
N GLY A 173 -14.67 5.11 -17.72
CA GLY A 173 -15.56 6.18 -17.26
C GLY A 173 -16.04 6.03 -15.81
N LEU A 174 -15.84 4.85 -15.18
CA LEU A 174 -16.19 4.68 -13.77
C LEU A 174 -15.12 5.30 -12.88
N PRO A 175 -15.49 6.08 -11.86
CA PRO A 175 -14.52 6.52 -10.85
C PRO A 175 -14.02 5.33 -10.03
N PHE A 176 -12.85 5.49 -9.41
CA PHE A 176 -12.40 4.52 -8.42
C PHE A 176 -13.41 4.41 -7.27
N PRO A 177 -13.66 3.21 -6.75
CA PRO A 177 -14.48 3.04 -5.55
C PRO A 177 -13.94 3.90 -4.40
N LYS A 178 -14.84 4.48 -3.60
CA LYS A 178 -14.47 5.34 -2.48
C LYS A 178 -13.40 4.68 -1.59
N GLY A 179 -12.33 5.40 -1.31
CA GLY A 179 -11.23 4.98 -0.44
C GLY A 179 -10.18 4.10 -1.11
N TRP A 180 -10.24 3.83 -2.43
CA TRP A 180 -9.21 3.07 -3.13
C TRP A 180 -8.03 3.96 -3.55
N ALA A 181 -8.29 4.95 -4.39
CA ALA A 181 -7.30 5.94 -4.77
C ALA A 181 -7.30 7.08 -3.75
N LYS A 182 -6.27 7.17 -2.93
CA LYS A 182 -6.11 8.20 -1.90
C LYS A 182 -4.89 9.10 -2.15
N GLY A 183 -3.95 8.65 -2.96
CA GLY A 183 -2.73 9.39 -3.26
C GLY A 183 -3.01 10.58 -4.17
N LYS A 184 -2.51 11.77 -3.82
CA LYS A 184 -2.67 13.00 -4.63
C LYS A 184 -2.18 12.81 -6.06
N LYS A 185 -1.02 12.16 -6.25
CA LYS A 185 -0.46 11.91 -7.57
C LYS A 185 -1.38 11.02 -8.43
N VAL A 186 -2.01 10.00 -7.83
CA VAL A 186 -2.98 9.15 -8.53
C VAL A 186 -4.22 9.93 -8.90
N LEU A 187 -4.74 10.77 -7.99
CA LEU A 187 -5.95 11.56 -8.24
C LEU A 187 -5.77 12.65 -9.30
N SER A 188 -4.55 13.08 -9.56
CA SER A 188 -4.26 14.04 -10.63
C SER A 188 -4.15 13.41 -12.02
N GLU A 189 -4.08 12.08 -12.11
CA GLU A 189 -3.89 11.32 -13.36
C GLU A 189 -5.19 10.62 -13.83
N VAL A 190 -6.30 10.74 -13.07
CA VAL A 190 -7.61 10.11 -13.34
C VAL A 190 -8.72 11.21 -13.44
#